data_a2dabae1490bd9d1efd831310cec1f81
#
_entry.id   a2dabae1490bd9d1efd831310cec1f81
#
_cell.length_a   1.000
_cell.length_b   1.000
_cell.length_c   1.000
_cell.angle_alpha   90.00
_cell.angle_beta   90.00
_cell.angle_gamma   90.00
#
_symmetry.space_group_name_H-M   'P 1'
#
loop_
_entity.id
_entity.type
_entity.pdbx_description
1 polymer ?
#
loop_
_entity_poly.entity_id
_entity_poly.type
_entity_poly.pdbx_seq_one_letter_code
_entity_poly.pdbx_strand_id
1 'polypeptide(L)'
;RRHVAPRTKVLTMNLTITSATRRTRRLTAVALLTLAAPAALTACSSDDSGTSGDSKSAASSAPATSTSATSSADATMASRITPSDIWAKAADSGMSAAFGTLKNTGTKPIVITGARGDAGPVQLHVTQKTATGMEMKETKSFTVPAGGSLELKPGSSHLMFMNLSHALKAGETQKLTVTFEDGSHTDVRFPVRAYDG
;
A
#
# COMPACT_ATOMS: atom_id res chain seq x y z
N ARG A 1 -28.55 14.31 63.04
CA ARG A 1 -27.28 13.57 62.95
C ARG A 1 -26.58 14.06 61.65
N ARG A 2 -25.46 14.75 61.84
CA ARG A 2 -24.68 15.36 60.74
C ARG A 2 -23.63 14.34 60.32
N HIS A 3 -23.64 13.90 59.07
CA HIS A 3 -22.59 13.07 58.50
C HIS A 3 -21.44 13.98 58.04
N VAL A 4 -20.26 13.77 58.64
CA VAL A 4 -18.99 14.37 58.27
C VAL A 4 -18.36 13.48 57.23
N ALA A 5 -18.08 14.01 56.02
CA ALA A 5 -17.35 13.33 54.96
C ALA A 5 -15.84 13.43 55.20
N PRO A 6 -15.05 12.38 54.91
CA PRO A 6 -13.59 12.44 55.05
C PRO A 6 -12.93 13.15 53.88
N ARG A 7 -12.05 14.09 54.19
CA ARG A 7 -11.19 14.80 53.25
C ARG A 7 -10.08 13.88 52.76
N THR A 8 -10.10 13.52 51.47
CA THR A 8 -8.97 12.83 50.82
C THR A 8 -7.87 13.82 50.49
N LYS A 9 -6.68 13.63 51.09
CA LYS A 9 -5.46 14.38 50.78
C LYS A 9 -4.93 13.93 49.42
N VAL A 10 -4.93 14.82 48.44
CA VAL A 10 -4.24 14.63 47.16
C VAL A 10 -2.76 14.85 47.39
N LEU A 11 -1.97 13.76 47.26
CA LEU A 11 -0.52 13.80 47.33
C LEU A 11 0.01 14.15 45.94
N THR A 12 0.46 15.38 45.76
CA THR A 12 1.09 15.86 44.52
C THR A 12 2.53 15.35 44.48
N MET A 13 2.81 14.35 43.66
CA MET A 13 4.15 13.82 43.45
C MET A 13 4.79 14.56 42.26
N ASN A 14 5.65 15.55 42.58
CA ASN A 14 6.50 16.22 41.58
C ASN A 14 7.61 15.28 41.12
N LEU A 15 7.48 14.79 39.88
CA LEU A 15 8.55 14.02 39.24
C LEU A 15 9.39 14.95 38.36
N THR A 16 10.55 15.34 38.87
CA THR A 16 11.55 16.12 38.12
C THR A 16 12.32 15.18 37.22
N ILE A 17 12.04 15.24 35.91
CA ILE A 17 12.80 14.48 34.90
C ILE A 17 13.98 15.33 34.43
N THR A 18 15.17 14.96 34.85
CA THR A 18 16.43 15.54 34.42
C THR A 18 16.79 15.03 33.01
N SER A 19 16.75 15.91 32.03
CA SER A 19 17.15 15.63 30.64
C SER A 19 18.67 15.52 30.54
N ALA A 20 19.18 14.32 30.31
CA ALA A 20 20.59 14.09 29.96
C ALA A 20 20.75 14.14 28.43
N THR A 21 21.23 15.29 27.95
CA THR A 21 21.62 15.50 26.55
C THR A 21 22.92 14.74 26.26
N ARG A 22 22.87 13.62 25.59
CA ARG A 22 24.06 12.99 24.97
C ARG A 22 24.17 13.38 23.51
N ARG A 23 24.98 14.41 23.27
CA ARG A 23 25.54 14.72 21.94
C ARG A 23 26.61 13.68 21.60
N THR A 24 26.34 12.83 20.64
CA THR A 24 27.39 12.01 20.01
C THR A 24 27.64 12.57 18.61
N ARG A 25 28.72 13.34 18.50
CA ARG A 25 29.36 13.70 17.22
C ARG A 25 30.01 12.43 16.68
N ARG A 26 29.68 12.04 15.48
CA ARG A 26 30.52 11.14 14.67
C ARG A 26 30.88 11.81 13.38
N LEU A 27 32.19 11.98 13.26
CA LEU A 27 32.94 12.55 12.15
C LEU A 27 32.91 11.61 10.95
N THR A 28 32.67 12.20 9.81
CA THR A 28 33.19 12.03 8.45
C THR A 28 34.23 10.93 8.22
N ALA A 29 33.95 10.11 7.22
CA ALA A 29 35.00 9.59 6.35
C ALA A 29 34.47 9.67 4.89
N VAL A 30 35.09 10.57 4.15
CA VAL A 30 35.03 10.70 2.68
C VAL A 30 35.99 9.66 2.12
N ALA A 31 35.49 8.76 1.29
CA ALA A 31 36.32 7.94 0.41
C ALA A 31 35.84 8.13 -1.02
N LEU A 32 36.59 8.96 -1.74
CA LEU A 32 36.58 8.99 -3.22
C LEU A 32 37.23 7.72 -3.74
N LEU A 33 36.56 7.02 -4.61
CA LEU A 33 37.20 6.07 -5.51
C LEU A 33 36.63 6.26 -6.91
N THR A 34 37.42 6.93 -7.72
CA THR A 34 37.32 7.03 -9.17
C THR A 34 37.87 5.74 -9.78
N LEU A 35 37.20 5.09 -10.69
CA LEU A 35 37.85 4.28 -11.72
C LEU A 35 37.01 4.25 -13.02
N ALA A 36 37.76 4.44 -14.09
CA ALA A 36 37.52 4.69 -15.47
C ALA A 36 36.79 3.56 -16.24
N ALA A 37 36.21 3.98 -17.37
CA ALA A 37 35.69 3.17 -18.47
C ALA A 37 36.78 2.34 -19.19
N PRO A 38 36.46 1.36 -20.08
CA PRO A 38 36.38 1.74 -21.47
C PRO A 38 35.26 1.11 -22.31
N ALA A 39 35.01 1.76 -23.46
CA ALA A 39 34.17 1.39 -24.54
C ALA A 39 34.66 0.18 -25.30
N ALA A 40 33.73 -0.62 -25.88
CA ALA A 40 33.98 -1.44 -27.02
C ALA A 40 32.77 -1.42 -27.97
N LEU A 41 32.97 -0.77 -29.10
CA LEU A 41 32.17 -0.86 -30.31
C LEU A 41 32.42 -2.21 -30.99
N THR A 42 31.35 -2.87 -31.42
CA THR A 42 31.46 -3.84 -32.54
C THR A 42 30.22 -3.71 -33.41
N ALA A 43 30.42 -3.16 -34.56
CA ALA A 43 29.53 -3.16 -35.71
C ALA A 43 29.73 -4.48 -36.45
N CYS A 44 28.65 -5.10 -36.93
CA CYS A 44 28.69 -6.00 -38.07
C CYS A 44 27.44 -5.78 -38.92
N SER A 45 27.67 -5.14 -40.04
CA SER A 45 26.82 -5.17 -41.24
C SER A 45 26.95 -6.51 -41.92
N SER A 46 25.89 -7.02 -42.47
CA SER A 46 25.92 -7.88 -43.66
C SER A 46 24.63 -7.71 -44.45
N ASP A 47 24.79 -7.05 -45.58
CA ASP A 47 23.92 -7.10 -46.74
C ASP A 47 23.87 -8.51 -47.30
N ASP A 48 22.74 -8.94 -47.77
CA ASP A 48 22.66 -9.76 -48.94
C ASP A 48 21.33 -9.59 -49.67
N SER A 49 21.44 -9.19 -50.90
CA SER A 49 20.39 -9.02 -51.90
C SER A 49 20.13 -10.34 -52.61
N GLY A 50 18.89 -10.64 -53.00
CA GLY A 50 18.62 -11.78 -53.88
C GLY A 50 17.14 -11.98 -54.22
N THR A 51 16.69 -11.29 -55.25
CA THR A 51 16.04 -11.76 -56.50
C THR A 51 14.67 -12.46 -56.44
N SER A 52 13.73 -11.78 -57.03
CA SER A 52 12.55 -12.14 -57.86
C SER A 52 12.15 -13.59 -58.03
N GLY A 53 10.86 -13.82 -57.89
CA GLY A 53 10.17 -15.03 -58.36
C GLY A 53 8.67 -14.82 -58.34
N ASP A 54 8.11 -14.33 -59.48
CA ASP A 54 6.68 -14.36 -59.83
C ASP A 54 6.15 -15.78 -59.74
N SER A 55 5.03 -15.98 -59.09
CA SER A 55 4.03 -16.98 -59.53
C SER A 55 2.66 -16.67 -58.92
N LYS A 56 1.83 -16.24 -59.79
CA LYS A 56 0.40 -16.05 -59.71
C LYS A 56 -0.31 -17.37 -59.50
N SER A 57 -1.10 -17.50 -58.45
CA SER A 57 -2.27 -18.41 -58.49
C SER A 57 -3.33 -17.94 -57.56
N ALA A 58 -4.48 -17.77 -58.16
CA ALA A 58 -5.73 -17.31 -57.53
C ALA A 58 -6.39 -18.46 -56.78
N ALA A 59 -7.21 -18.04 -55.86
CA ALA A 59 -8.50 -18.62 -55.47
C ALA A 59 -8.58 -19.08 -54.02
N SER A 60 -9.52 -18.52 -53.44
CA SER A 60 -10.58 -19.02 -52.56
C SER A 60 -10.60 -18.34 -51.21
N SER A 61 -11.45 -17.36 -51.19
CA SER A 61 -11.98 -16.72 -49.99
C SER A 61 -12.76 -17.72 -49.13
N ALA A 62 -12.29 -17.99 -47.95
CA ALA A 62 -13.13 -18.44 -46.86
C ALA A 62 -12.95 -17.45 -45.72
N PRO A 63 -14.02 -16.83 -45.21
CA PRO A 63 -13.91 -16.03 -44.00
C PRO A 63 -13.66 -17.01 -42.85
N ALA A 64 -12.45 -17.11 -42.41
CA ALA A 64 -12.14 -17.68 -41.10
C ALA A 64 -12.80 -16.75 -40.08
N THR A 65 -13.94 -17.15 -39.61
CA THR A 65 -14.54 -16.62 -38.39
C THR A 65 -13.52 -16.90 -37.29
N SER A 66 -12.66 -15.92 -37.03
CA SER A 66 -11.85 -15.89 -35.84
C SER A 66 -12.84 -15.75 -34.69
N THR A 67 -13.31 -16.88 -34.20
CA THR A 67 -13.87 -16.97 -32.88
C THR A 67 -12.71 -16.64 -31.95
N SER A 68 -12.59 -15.36 -31.59
CA SER A 68 -11.80 -14.94 -30.46
C SER A 68 -12.39 -15.70 -29.28
N ALA A 69 -11.84 -16.87 -29.02
CA ALA A 69 -11.94 -17.47 -27.70
C ALA A 69 -11.38 -16.43 -26.76
N THR A 70 -12.25 -15.61 -26.19
CA THR A 70 -11.96 -14.87 -25.00
C THR A 70 -11.59 -15.90 -23.97
N SER A 71 -10.30 -16.21 -23.89
CA SER A 71 -9.70 -16.82 -22.71
C SER A 71 -10.21 -15.95 -21.57
N SER A 72 -11.16 -16.47 -20.81
CA SER A 72 -11.38 -16.03 -19.44
C SER A 72 -10.10 -16.42 -18.70
N ALA A 73 -9.01 -15.68 -18.97
CA ALA A 73 -7.86 -15.65 -18.11
C ALA A 73 -8.48 -15.33 -16.74
N ASP A 74 -8.32 -16.23 -15.78
CA ASP A 74 -8.82 -16.06 -14.42
C ASP A 74 -8.38 -14.67 -13.97
N ALA A 75 -9.34 -13.73 -13.94
CA ALA A 75 -9.03 -12.35 -13.60
C ALA A 75 -8.42 -12.38 -12.20
N THR A 76 -7.21 -11.86 -12.05
CA THR A 76 -6.50 -11.84 -10.77
C THR A 76 -7.34 -11.14 -9.70
N MET A 77 -7.07 -11.40 -8.42
CA MET A 77 -7.76 -10.69 -7.34
C MET A 77 -7.58 -9.18 -7.47
N ALA A 78 -6.40 -8.73 -7.88
CA ALA A 78 -6.07 -7.33 -8.11
C ALA A 78 -7.00 -6.65 -9.13
N SER A 79 -7.34 -7.33 -10.23
CA SER A 79 -8.18 -6.76 -11.31
C SER A 79 -9.66 -6.65 -10.94
N ARG A 80 -10.09 -7.31 -9.88
CA ARG A 80 -11.48 -7.33 -9.41
C ARG A 80 -11.73 -6.41 -8.23
N ILE A 81 -10.69 -5.75 -7.69
CA ILE A 81 -10.82 -4.75 -6.64
C ILE A 81 -10.99 -3.37 -7.24
N THR A 82 -12.04 -2.67 -6.80
CA THR A 82 -12.30 -1.27 -7.13
C THR A 82 -12.29 -0.44 -5.85
N PRO A 83 -11.28 0.43 -5.65
CA PRO A 83 -11.24 1.34 -4.50
C PRO A 83 -12.18 2.54 -4.71
N SER A 84 -12.83 3.01 -3.63
CA SER A 84 -13.62 4.25 -3.60
C SER A 84 -13.47 4.94 -2.24
N ASP A 85 -13.68 6.26 -2.21
CA ASP A 85 -13.64 7.11 -1.01
C ASP A 85 -12.35 6.96 -0.19
N ILE A 86 -11.25 6.67 -0.90
CA ILE A 86 -9.96 6.39 -0.28
C ILE A 86 -9.27 7.67 0.18
N TRP A 87 -8.65 7.63 1.35
CA TRP A 87 -7.85 8.71 1.88
C TRP A 87 -6.90 8.21 2.99
N ALA A 88 -5.85 8.96 3.24
CA ALA A 88 -4.91 8.72 4.33
C ALA A 88 -4.91 9.91 5.30
N LYS A 89 -4.75 9.66 6.58
CA LYS A 89 -4.64 10.70 7.60
C LYS A 89 -3.27 11.39 7.51
N ALA A 90 -3.25 12.72 7.58
CA ALA A 90 -2.01 13.49 7.70
C ALA A 90 -1.32 13.19 9.03
N ALA A 91 0.02 13.08 9.00
CA ALA A 91 0.85 12.88 10.18
C ALA A 91 2.28 13.32 9.89
N ASP A 92 2.92 14.00 10.84
CA ASP A 92 4.30 14.48 10.65
C ASP A 92 5.33 13.37 10.87
N SER A 93 5.02 12.41 11.71
CA SER A 93 5.90 11.28 12.05
C SER A 93 5.14 10.15 12.77
N GLY A 94 5.82 9.03 13.02
CA GLY A 94 5.27 7.92 13.79
C GLY A 94 4.32 7.05 12.99
N MET A 95 3.04 7.09 13.31
CA MET A 95 2.01 6.22 12.70
C MET A 95 0.92 7.05 12.04
N SER A 96 0.35 6.50 10.96
CA SER A 96 -0.83 7.05 10.32
C SER A 96 -1.74 5.92 9.83
N ALA A 97 -2.92 6.27 9.32
CA ALA A 97 -3.87 5.28 8.83
C ALA A 97 -4.46 5.68 7.48
N ALA A 98 -4.80 4.67 6.68
CA ALA A 98 -5.51 4.82 5.42
C ALA A 98 -6.88 4.13 5.49
N PHE A 99 -7.86 4.78 4.90
CA PHE A 99 -9.28 4.47 4.96
C PHE A 99 -9.90 4.48 3.57
N GLY A 100 -11.11 3.95 3.45
CA GLY A 100 -11.89 3.93 2.21
C GLY A 100 -12.64 2.64 2.03
N THR A 101 -13.18 2.42 0.84
CA THR A 101 -13.94 1.22 0.52
C THR A 101 -13.24 0.45 -0.59
N LEU A 102 -13.08 -0.85 -0.41
CA LEU A 102 -12.56 -1.78 -1.42
C LEU A 102 -13.70 -2.68 -1.86
N LYS A 103 -14.19 -2.50 -3.08
CA LYS A 103 -15.28 -3.29 -3.66
C LYS A 103 -14.72 -4.44 -4.48
N ASN A 104 -15.22 -5.64 -4.24
CA ASN A 104 -14.97 -6.81 -5.06
C ASN A 104 -16.05 -6.93 -6.15
N THR A 105 -15.66 -6.79 -7.39
CA THR A 105 -16.56 -6.91 -8.55
C THR A 105 -16.66 -8.33 -9.09
N GLY A 106 -15.92 -9.27 -8.50
CA GLY A 106 -15.90 -10.67 -8.91
C GLY A 106 -16.91 -11.53 -8.16
N THR A 107 -17.02 -12.78 -8.59
CA THR A 107 -17.94 -13.79 -8.04
C THR A 107 -17.29 -14.68 -6.96
N LYS A 108 -16.00 -14.50 -6.69
CA LYS A 108 -15.26 -15.21 -5.64
C LYS A 108 -14.75 -14.20 -4.59
N PRO A 109 -14.62 -14.59 -3.32
CA PRO A 109 -14.01 -13.74 -2.32
C PRO A 109 -12.58 -13.33 -2.73
N ILE A 110 -12.14 -12.17 -2.26
CA ILE A 110 -10.78 -11.66 -2.41
C ILE A 110 -10.15 -11.57 -1.03
N VAL A 111 -8.95 -12.11 -0.88
CA VAL A 111 -8.18 -12.06 0.36
C VAL A 111 -6.99 -11.13 0.18
N ILE A 112 -6.96 -10.07 0.99
CA ILE A 112 -5.85 -9.11 1.09
C ILE A 112 -4.91 -9.63 2.17
N THR A 113 -3.65 -9.88 1.82
CA THR A 113 -2.64 -10.44 2.74
C THR A 113 -1.60 -9.44 3.17
N GLY A 114 -1.56 -8.27 2.56
CA GLY A 114 -0.60 -7.23 2.94
C GLY A 114 -0.79 -5.93 2.18
N ALA A 115 -0.08 -4.92 2.66
CA ALA A 115 0.05 -3.65 1.97
C ALA A 115 1.44 -3.04 2.23
N ARG A 116 1.91 -2.20 1.30
CA ARG A 116 3.15 -1.44 1.41
C ARG A 116 2.91 -0.02 0.92
N GLY A 117 3.41 0.96 1.64
CA GLY A 117 3.37 2.37 1.26
C GLY A 117 4.76 2.94 1.00
N ASP A 118 4.84 4.00 0.20
CA ASP A 118 6.11 4.71 -0.05
C ASP A 118 6.64 5.38 1.24
N ALA A 119 5.73 5.78 2.13
CA ALA A 119 6.06 6.41 3.41
C ALA A 119 6.45 5.41 4.53
N GLY A 120 6.42 4.10 4.26
CA GLY A 120 6.84 3.10 5.24
C GLY A 120 6.04 1.80 5.18
N PRO A 121 6.33 0.86 6.11
CA PRO A 121 5.58 -0.39 6.23
C PRO A 121 4.12 -0.12 6.56
N VAL A 122 3.24 -0.94 5.99
CA VAL A 122 1.80 -0.88 6.24
C VAL A 122 1.31 -2.21 6.79
N GLN A 123 0.56 -2.15 7.89
CA GLN A 123 -0.06 -3.31 8.53
C GLN A 123 -1.58 -3.25 8.37
N LEU A 124 -2.22 -4.42 8.40
CA LEU A 124 -3.67 -4.55 8.41
C LEU A 124 -4.13 -4.58 9.86
N HIS A 125 -4.97 -3.64 10.25
CA HIS A 125 -5.47 -3.52 11.62
C HIS A 125 -6.99 -3.61 11.69
N VAL A 126 -7.48 -4.22 12.78
CA VAL A 126 -8.89 -4.19 13.17
C VAL A 126 -9.02 -3.55 14.53
N THR A 127 -10.06 -2.76 14.73
CA THR A 127 -10.42 -2.25 16.05
C THR A 127 -11.50 -3.16 16.63
N GLN A 128 -11.25 -3.69 17.80
CA GLN A 128 -12.16 -4.57 18.54
C GLN A 128 -12.59 -3.90 19.84
N LYS A 129 -13.87 -4.06 20.20
CA LYS A 129 -14.36 -3.65 21.50
C LYS A 129 -13.99 -4.73 22.53
N THR A 130 -13.32 -4.31 23.58
CA THR A 130 -12.95 -5.15 24.71
C THR A 130 -13.74 -4.72 25.98
N ALA A 131 -13.59 -5.46 27.06
CA ALA A 131 -14.21 -5.09 28.35
C ALA A 131 -13.68 -3.74 28.90
N THR A 132 -12.45 -3.34 28.50
CA THR A 132 -11.78 -2.13 28.98
C THR A 132 -11.80 -0.98 27.96
N GLY A 133 -12.39 -1.16 26.78
CA GLY A 133 -12.47 -0.11 25.74
C GLY A 133 -12.29 -0.63 24.33
N MET A 134 -11.77 0.21 23.47
CA MET A 134 -11.45 -0.13 22.08
C MET A 134 -9.95 -0.47 21.96
N GLU A 135 -9.63 -1.61 21.35
CA GLU A 135 -8.27 -2.08 21.12
C GLU A 135 -8.01 -2.26 19.63
N MET A 136 -6.90 -1.74 19.13
CA MET A 136 -6.43 -1.98 17.76
C MET A 136 -5.51 -3.19 17.75
N LYS A 137 -5.77 -4.12 16.85
CA LYS A 137 -5.01 -5.36 16.71
C LYS A 137 -4.63 -5.60 15.26
N GLU A 138 -3.39 -5.97 15.03
CA GLU A 138 -2.94 -6.43 13.72
C GLU A 138 -3.65 -7.73 13.33
N THR A 139 -4.02 -7.85 12.06
CA THR A 139 -4.57 -9.06 11.45
C THR A 139 -3.74 -9.49 10.25
N LYS A 140 -3.70 -10.78 9.98
CA LYS A 140 -2.93 -11.34 8.86
C LYS A 140 -3.58 -11.08 7.50
N SER A 141 -4.89 -10.87 7.47
CA SER A 141 -5.62 -10.69 6.21
C SER A 141 -6.96 -9.99 6.41
N PHE A 142 -7.45 -9.42 5.32
CA PHE A 142 -8.84 -8.99 5.16
C PHE A 142 -9.50 -9.79 4.05
N THR A 143 -10.78 -10.17 4.25
CA THR A 143 -11.59 -10.82 3.21
C THR A 143 -12.62 -9.84 2.69
N VAL A 144 -12.67 -9.66 1.35
CA VAL A 144 -13.71 -8.91 0.65
C VAL A 144 -14.67 -9.93 0.01
N PRO A 145 -15.92 -10.03 0.47
CA PRO A 145 -16.87 -11.00 -0.06
C PRO A 145 -17.09 -10.84 -1.57
N ALA A 146 -17.50 -11.91 -2.24
CA ALA A 146 -17.87 -11.87 -3.65
C ALA A 146 -19.01 -10.86 -3.88
N GLY A 147 -18.84 -9.94 -4.83
CA GLY A 147 -19.78 -8.85 -5.13
C GLY A 147 -19.95 -7.83 -3.98
N GLY A 148 -19.29 -8.03 -2.85
CA GLY A 148 -19.37 -7.19 -1.66
C GLY A 148 -18.27 -6.15 -1.56
N SER A 149 -18.18 -5.53 -0.38
CA SER A 149 -17.19 -4.49 -0.10
C SER A 149 -16.58 -4.68 1.29
N LEU A 150 -15.32 -4.26 1.43
CA LEU A 150 -14.64 -4.06 2.71
C LEU A 150 -14.56 -2.56 2.97
N GLU A 151 -15.12 -2.12 4.07
CA GLU A 151 -15.06 -0.75 4.51
C GLU A 151 -13.89 -0.56 5.51
N LEU A 152 -12.93 0.26 5.14
CA LEU A 152 -11.82 0.69 5.97
C LEU A 152 -12.18 2.04 6.57
N LYS A 153 -12.41 2.10 7.89
CA LYS A 153 -12.85 3.32 8.58
C LYS A 153 -12.28 3.42 10.00
N PRO A 154 -12.20 4.65 10.55
CA PRO A 154 -11.83 4.84 11.95
C PRO A 154 -12.71 4.00 12.89
N GLY A 155 -12.08 3.37 13.88
CA GLY A 155 -12.80 2.49 14.82
C GLY A 155 -13.21 1.12 14.28
N SER A 156 -12.77 0.74 13.09
CA SER A 156 -13.02 -0.56 12.47
C SER A 156 -11.74 -1.10 11.81
N SER A 157 -11.87 -1.77 10.64
CA SER A 157 -10.72 -2.17 9.83
C SER A 157 -10.03 -0.97 9.21
N HIS A 158 -8.70 -0.96 9.15
CA HIS A 158 -7.92 0.09 8.50
C HIS A 158 -6.52 -0.42 8.11
N LEU A 159 -5.87 0.30 7.20
CA LEU A 159 -4.47 0.09 6.84
C LEU A 159 -3.63 1.07 7.67
N MET A 160 -2.69 0.58 8.46
CA MET A 160 -1.88 1.38 9.36
C MET A 160 -0.46 1.52 8.87
N PHE A 161 -0.02 2.75 8.59
CA PHE A 161 1.38 3.06 8.36
C PHE A 161 2.15 2.99 9.68
N MET A 162 3.23 2.22 9.68
CA MET A 162 4.13 2.07 10.82
C MET A 162 5.44 2.79 10.54
N ASN A 163 5.93 3.55 11.53
CA ASN A 163 7.24 4.20 11.44
C ASN A 163 7.44 5.01 10.14
N LEU A 164 6.63 6.06 9.96
CA LEU A 164 6.72 6.93 8.79
C LEU A 164 8.16 7.40 8.54
N SER A 165 8.67 7.17 7.33
CA SER A 165 9.99 7.62 6.88
C SER A 165 10.02 9.11 6.54
N HIS A 166 8.85 9.68 6.23
CA HIS A 166 8.62 11.10 5.97
C HIS A 166 7.17 11.47 6.34
N ALA A 167 6.91 12.76 6.50
CA ALA A 167 5.58 13.27 6.84
C ALA A 167 4.58 13.00 5.71
N LEU A 168 3.34 12.66 6.08
CA LEU A 168 2.17 12.66 5.21
C LEU A 168 1.46 14.00 5.32
N LYS A 169 1.68 14.90 4.38
CA LYS A 169 1.10 16.25 4.43
C LYS A 169 -0.27 16.29 3.75
N ALA A 170 -1.21 16.99 4.35
CA ALA A 170 -2.53 17.19 3.75
C ALA A 170 -2.40 17.85 2.36
N GLY A 171 -3.13 17.32 1.38
CA GLY A 171 -3.06 17.71 -0.04
C GLY A 171 -2.10 16.88 -0.87
N GLU A 172 -1.21 16.11 -0.27
CA GLU A 172 -0.38 15.13 -0.96
C GLU A 172 -1.16 13.85 -1.29
N THR A 173 -0.54 12.97 -2.07
CA THR A 173 -1.10 11.65 -2.40
C THR A 173 -0.08 10.58 -2.06
N GLN A 174 -0.48 9.59 -1.28
CA GLN A 174 0.31 8.42 -0.95
C GLN A 174 -0.06 7.26 -1.86
N LYS A 175 0.95 6.56 -2.36
CA LYS A 175 0.76 5.31 -3.08
C LYS A 175 0.91 4.15 -2.10
N LEU A 176 -0.07 3.25 -2.11
CA LEU A 176 -0.03 1.97 -1.42
C LEU A 176 -0.16 0.85 -2.44
N THR A 177 0.74 -0.10 -2.37
CA THR A 177 0.63 -1.38 -3.09
C THR A 177 -0.06 -2.38 -2.19
N VAL A 178 -1.24 -2.83 -2.57
CA VAL A 178 -2.03 -3.84 -1.86
C VAL A 178 -1.75 -5.20 -2.49
N THR A 179 -1.43 -6.20 -1.67
CA THR A 179 -1.07 -7.56 -2.08
C THR A 179 -2.20 -8.53 -1.71
N PHE A 180 -2.48 -9.46 -2.59
CA PHE A 180 -3.54 -10.46 -2.46
C PHE A 180 -2.98 -11.87 -2.30
N GLU A 181 -3.84 -12.80 -1.84
CA GLU A 181 -3.48 -14.19 -1.58
C GLU A 181 -2.99 -14.94 -2.84
N ASP A 182 -3.50 -14.58 -4.01
CA ASP A 182 -3.07 -15.14 -5.30
C ASP A 182 -1.70 -14.58 -5.78
N GLY A 183 -1.02 -13.78 -4.96
CA GLY A 183 0.24 -13.12 -5.28
C GLY A 183 0.11 -11.89 -6.16
N SER A 184 -1.09 -11.59 -6.68
CA SER A 184 -1.32 -10.36 -7.42
C SER A 184 -1.25 -9.13 -6.51
N HIS A 185 -1.02 -7.97 -7.08
CA HIS A 185 -0.99 -6.70 -6.35
C HIS A 185 -1.59 -5.57 -7.19
N THR A 186 -2.04 -4.52 -6.52
CA THR A 186 -2.54 -3.30 -7.17
C THR A 186 -2.05 -2.07 -6.43
N ASP A 187 -1.76 -1.01 -7.18
CA ASP A 187 -1.39 0.28 -6.63
C ASP A 187 -2.63 1.15 -6.46
N VAL A 188 -2.84 1.63 -5.26
CA VAL A 188 -3.95 2.51 -4.91
C VAL A 188 -3.38 3.84 -4.42
N ARG A 189 -3.94 4.96 -4.91
CA ARG A 189 -3.51 6.32 -4.57
C ARG A 189 -4.45 6.93 -3.54
N PHE A 190 -3.94 7.19 -2.35
CA PHE A 190 -4.68 7.73 -1.21
C PHE A 190 -4.39 9.24 -1.06
N PRO A 191 -5.34 10.14 -1.37
CA PRO A 191 -5.21 11.55 -1.01
C PRO A 191 -5.03 11.70 0.50
N VAL A 192 -4.05 12.49 0.92
CA VAL A 192 -3.80 12.76 2.33
C VAL A 192 -4.70 13.91 2.79
N ARG A 193 -5.41 13.71 3.90
CA ARG A 193 -6.32 14.70 4.48
C ARG A 193 -5.97 14.98 5.94
N ALA A 194 -6.15 16.23 6.37
CA ALA A 194 -6.20 16.54 7.79
C ALA A 194 -7.43 15.84 8.40
N TYR A 195 -7.25 15.27 9.59
CA TYR A 195 -8.32 14.60 10.31
C TYR A 195 -8.14 14.81 11.80
N ASP A 196 -9.02 15.54 12.40
CA ASP A 196 -8.94 15.98 13.80
C ASP A 196 -9.69 15.03 14.75
N GLY A 197 -10.16 13.86 14.28
CA GLY A 197 -10.66 12.72 15.08
C GLY A 197 -12.04 12.91 15.68
#